data_81411963333bf17e278ff30e5626a90a
#
_entry.id   81411963333bf17e278ff30e5626a90a
#
_cell.length_a   1.000
_cell.length_b   1.000
_cell.length_c   1.000
_cell.angle_alpha   90.00
_cell.angle_beta   90.00
_cell.angle_gamma   90.00
#
_symmetry.space_group_name_H-M   'P 1'
#
loop_
_entity.id
_entity.type
_entity.pdbx_description
1 polymer ?
#
loop_
_entity_poly.entity_id
_entity_poly.type
_entity_poly.pdbx_seq_one_letter_code
_entity_poly.pdbx_strand_id
1 'polypeptide(L)'
;MDILWLCEETRRPVPLHDCLECARHRCRPACPFPPTMLRALAKSMEGDAELVEAKALAKRAGVALLRVTSLLGCTRQAWYSLGGPPPLERPSRHWSRLRGSIFHAALESLAGAETVAEARLVASLEPFGVQAWIAGKVDHYDPVTGQISDYKSMNSFGKKLANLGLPKQHHVAQLWIYGWLLGKSGYPYPATGRLIYMDMGTVYACDVAMPDPELQAQVEARIVEKARMITEADAAGPAGDPLEAWACRYCGHADGCAFRLNGNATTAPDDSKTDAA
;
A
#
# COMPACT_ATOMS: atom_id res chain seq x y z
N MET A 1 -16.24 5.61 13.48
CA MET A 1 -15.34 4.44 13.55
C MET A 1 -14.43 4.63 14.74
N ASP A 2 -14.48 3.73 15.72
CA ASP A 2 -13.59 3.82 16.89
C ASP A 2 -12.21 3.31 16.50
N ILE A 3 -11.31 4.25 16.18
CA ILE A 3 -9.94 3.94 15.81
C ILE A 3 -9.20 3.50 17.07
N LEU A 4 -8.66 2.29 17.04
CA LEU A 4 -7.78 1.76 18.05
C LEU A 4 -6.33 1.81 17.56
N TRP A 5 -5.44 2.32 18.40
CA TRP A 5 -4.01 2.42 18.12
C TRP A 5 -3.22 1.61 19.12
N LEU A 6 -2.05 1.12 18.74
CA LEU A 6 -1.08 0.66 19.72
C LEU A 6 -0.34 1.88 20.28
N CYS A 7 -0.39 2.08 21.59
CA CYS A 7 0.37 3.13 22.25
C CYS A 7 1.87 3.00 21.94
N GLU A 8 2.52 4.10 21.58
CA GLU A 8 3.95 4.12 21.24
C GLU A 8 4.83 3.60 22.38
N GLU A 9 4.45 3.88 23.61
CA GLU A 9 5.22 3.52 24.80
C GLU A 9 4.81 2.15 25.36
N THR A 10 3.51 1.97 25.67
CA THR A 10 3.05 0.78 26.40
C THR A 10 2.75 -0.43 25.50
N ARG A 11 2.63 -0.22 24.19
CA ARG A 11 2.24 -1.25 23.20
C ARG A 11 0.86 -1.86 23.47
N ARG A 12 0.01 -1.20 24.23
CA ARG A 12 -1.36 -1.63 24.49
C ARG A 12 -2.32 -0.94 23.52
N PRO A 13 -3.43 -1.60 23.13
CA PRO A 13 -4.50 -0.96 22.38
C PRO A 13 -5.07 0.21 23.17
N VAL A 14 -5.23 1.35 22.52
CA VAL A 14 -5.76 2.60 23.11
C VAL A 14 -6.69 3.26 22.10
N PRO A 15 -7.91 3.64 22.48
CA PRO A 15 -8.80 4.42 21.64
C PRO A 15 -8.20 5.77 21.26
N LEU A 16 -8.54 6.28 20.08
CA LEU A 16 -8.04 7.58 19.60
C LEU A 16 -8.31 8.71 20.59
N HIS A 17 -9.50 8.75 21.20
CA HIS A 17 -9.85 9.81 22.16
C HIS A 17 -8.92 9.81 23.38
N ASP A 18 -8.55 8.63 23.91
CA ASP A 18 -7.60 8.50 25.02
C ASP A 18 -6.19 8.92 24.58
N CYS A 19 -5.79 8.61 23.34
CA CYS A 19 -4.52 9.11 22.78
C CYS A 19 -4.51 10.64 22.70
N LEU A 20 -5.62 11.26 22.30
CA LEU A 20 -5.75 12.72 22.20
C LEU A 20 -5.68 13.39 23.57
N GLU A 21 -6.34 12.83 24.58
CA GLU A 21 -6.27 13.33 25.96
C GLU A 21 -4.85 13.16 26.54
N CYS A 22 -4.25 11.99 26.34
CA CYS A 22 -2.87 11.75 26.74
C CYS A 22 -1.91 12.76 26.08
N ALA A 23 -2.07 13.06 24.80
CA ALA A 23 -1.23 14.02 24.09
C ALA A 23 -1.40 15.45 24.59
N ARG A 24 -2.63 15.86 24.99
CA ARG A 24 -2.89 17.18 25.60
C ARG A 24 -2.19 17.36 26.95
N HIS A 25 -2.22 16.30 27.76
CA HIS A 25 -1.68 16.33 29.11
C HIS A 25 -0.24 15.81 29.21
N ARG A 26 0.37 15.43 28.09
CA ARG A 26 1.72 14.83 28.04
C ARG A 26 1.89 13.66 29.01
N CYS A 27 0.85 12.82 29.14
CA CYS A 27 0.85 11.66 30.05
C CYS A 27 1.95 10.63 29.69
N ARG A 28 2.41 10.65 28.44
CA ARG A 28 3.41 9.73 27.90
C ARG A 28 4.55 10.54 27.28
N PRO A 29 5.61 10.85 28.04
CA PRO A 29 6.70 11.70 27.57
C PRO A 29 7.44 11.13 26.36
N ALA A 30 7.44 9.80 26.17
CA ALA A 30 8.03 9.16 25.01
C ALA A 30 7.15 9.21 23.74
N CYS A 31 5.88 9.65 23.83
CA CYS A 31 5.01 9.79 22.66
C CYS A 31 5.27 11.14 21.95
N PRO A 32 5.78 11.13 20.71
CA PRO A 32 6.16 12.36 20.01
C PRO A 32 4.97 13.09 19.35
N PHE A 33 3.75 12.52 19.39
CA PHE A 33 2.62 12.97 18.59
C PHE A 33 1.74 13.99 19.34
N PRO A 34 1.69 15.26 18.89
CA PRO A 34 0.72 16.23 19.40
C PRO A 34 -0.70 15.90 18.90
N PRO A 35 -1.77 16.41 19.56
CA PRO A 35 -3.16 16.10 19.21
C PRO A 35 -3.51 16.40 17.75
N THR A 36 -2.98 17.47 17.17
CA THR A 36 -3.20 17.83 15.75
C THR A 36 -2.66 16.76 14.81
N MET A 37 -1.49 16.22 15.11
CA MET A 37 -0.85 15.18 14.30
C MET A 37 -1.62 13.86 14.43
N LEU A 38 -2.05 13.48 15.63
CA LEU A 38 -2.89 12.28 15.83
C LEU A 38 -4.20 12.36 15.04
N ARG A 39 -4.85 13.54 14.99
CA ARG A 39 -6.05 13.73 14.17
C ARG A 39 -5.76 13.61 12.68
N ALA A 40 -4.66 14.18 12.19
CA ALA A 40 -4.28 14.07 10.78
C ALA A 40 -3.99 12.62 10.39
N LEU A 41 -3.29 11.87 11.24
CA LEU A 41 -3.04 10.44 11.05
C LEU A 41 -4.35 9.65 11.05
N ALA A 42 -5.26 9.90 11.98
CA ALA A 42 -6.56 9.25 12.05
C ALA A 42 -7.38 9.49 10.76
N LYS A 43 -7.42 10.74 10.29
CA LYS A 43 -8.10 11.10 9.05
C LYS A 43 -7.49 10.37 7.84
N SER A 44 -6.18 10.20 7.79
CA SER A 44 -5.52 9.47 6.70
C SER A 44 -5.87 7.97 6.66
N MET A 45 -6.42 7.42 7.74
CA MET A 45 -6.87 6.02 7.81
C MET A 45 -8.28 5.82 7.23
N GLU A 46 -9.07 6.86 7.12
CA GLU A 46 -10.45 6.78 6.59
C GLU A 46 -10.47 6.37 5.11
N GLY A 47 -9.35 6.52 4.42
CA GLY A 47 -9.22 6.32 2.98
C GLY A 47 -9.75 7.52 2.19
N ASP A 48 -9.56 7.48 0.88
CA ASP A 48 -10.14 8.47 0.00
C ASP A 48 -11.61 8.17 -0.30
N ALA A 49 -12.39 9.20 -0.66
CA ALA A 49 -13.82 9.09 -0.91
C ALA A 49 -14.15 8.09 -2.04
N GLU A 50 -13.33 8.06 -3.10
CA GLU A 50 -13.50 7.15 -4.24
C GLU A 50 -13.33 5.68 -3.82
N LEU A 51 -12.37 5.40 -2.92
CA LEU A 51 -12.20 4.04 -2.39
C LEU A 51 -13.37 3.63 -1.51
N VAL A 52 -13.91 4.55 -0.72
CA VAL A 52 -15.11 4.30 0.11
C VAL A 52 -16.30 3.98 -0.79
N GLU A 53 -16.50 4.75 -1.86
CA GLU A 53 -17.55 4.52 -2.84
C GLU A 53 -17.37 3.18 -3.57
N ALA A 54 -16.17 2.89 -4.06
CA ALA A 54 -15.86 1.61 -4.72
C ALA A 54 -16.14 0.41 -3.81
N LYS A 55 -15.81 0.51 -2.51
CA LYS A 55 -16.14 -0.53 -1.50
C LYS A 55 -17.65 -0.70 -1.34
N ALA A 56 -18.40 0.42 -1.29
CA ALA A 56 -19.84 0.37 -1.16
C ALA A 56 -20.50 -0.25 -2.40
N LEU A 57 -20.01 0.06 -3.59
CA LEU A 57 -20.45 -0.54 -4.85
C LEU A 57 -20.18 -2.04 -4.91
N ALA A 58 -18.96 -2.45 -4.60
CA ALA A 58 -18.58 -3.87 -4.57
C ALA A 58 -19.44 -4.68 -3.58
N LYS A 59 -19.68 -4.11 -2.39
CA LYS A 59 -20.56 -4.73 -1.38
C LYS A 59 -21.99 -4.90 -1.90
N ARG A 60 -22.54 -3.90 -2.60
CA ARG A 60 -23.89 -4.01 -3.21
C ARG A 60 -23.94 -5.05 -4.33
N ALA A 61 -22.86 -5.19 -5.08
CA ALA A 61 -22.71 -6.20 -6.13
C ALA A 61 -22.42 -7.60 -5.58
N GLY A 62 -22.19 -7.76 -4.28
CA GLY A 62 -21.85 -9.05 -3.68
C GLY A 62 -20.45 -9.55 -4.02
N VAL A 63 -19.55 -8.66 -4.44
CA VAL A 63 -18.17 -9.00 -4.83
C VAL A 63 -17.14 -8.44 -3.85
N ALA A 64 -15.98 -9.08 -3.76
CA ALA A 64 -14.87 -8.58 -2.96
C ALA A 64 -14.16 -7.44 -3.68
N LEU A 65 -13.75 -6.37 -2.96
CA LEU A 65 -12.87 -5.35 -3.50
C LEU A 65 -11.44 -5.55 -2.98
N LEU A 66 -10.53 -5.88 -3.88
CA LEU A 66 -9.10 -6.02 -3.61
C LEU A 66 -8.35 -4.79 -4.11
N ARG A 67 -7.37 -4.33 -3.36
CA ARG A 67 -6.46 -3.27 -3.82
C ARG A 67 -5.25 -3.86 -4.51
N VAL A 68 -4.64 -3.15 -5.45
CA VAL A 68 -3.38 -3.54 -6.09
C VAL A 68 -2.33 -3.90 -5.05
N THR A 69 -2.19 -3.10 -3.99
CA THR A 69 -1.26 -3.38 -2.88
C THR A 69 -1.57 -4.67 -2.11
N SER A 70 -2.82 -5.13 -2.11
CA SER A 70 -3.20 -6.42 -1.52
C SER A 70 -2.71 -7.61 -2.35
N LEU A 71 -2.65 -7.45 -3.67
CA LEU A 71 -2.14 -8.49 -4.58
C LEU A 71 -0.61 -8.64 -4.49
N LEU A 72 0.09 -7.59 -4.08
CA LEU A 72 1.54 -7.57 -3.91
C LEU A 72 2.01 -8.04 -2.54
N GLY A 73 1.11 -8.03 -1.57
CA GLY A 73 1.40 -8.39 -0.18
C GLY A 73 1.13 -9.87 0.12
N CYS A 74 1.18 -10.19 1.41
CA CYS A 74 0.80 -11.50 1.92
C CYS A 74 -0.69 -11.77 1.67
N THR A 75 -1.01 -12.91 1.05
CA THR A 75 -2.39 -13.34 0.74
C THR A 75 -3.28 -13.36 1.98
N ARG A 76 -2.76 -13.89 3.09
CA ARG A 76 -3.49 -13.92 4.36
C ARG A 76 -3.77 -12.53 4.93
N GLN A 77 -2.82 -11.60 4.82
CA GLN A 77 -3.05 -10.20 5.22
C GLN A 77 -4.15 -9.55 4.38
N ALA A 78 -4.16 -9.83 3.07
CA ALA A 78 -5.20 -9.35 2.18
C ALA A 78 -6.58 -9.93 2.54
N TRP A 79 -6.64 -11.22 2.86
CA TRP A 79 -7.87 -11.90 3.31
C TRP A 79 -8.41 -11.28 4.62
N TYR A 80 -7.57 -11.04 5.63
CA TYR A 80 -7.99 -10.32 6.84
C TYR A 80 -8.57 -8.93 6.52
N SER A 81 -8.10 -8.27 5.47
CA SER A 81 -8.59 -6.95 5.08
C SER A 81 -10.00 -6.96 4.48
N LEU A 82 -10.54 -8.13 4.08
CA LEU A 82 -11.90 -8.27 3.54
C LEU A 82 -12.97 -8.34 4.63
N GLY A 83 -12.68 -8.96 5.75
CA GLY A 83 -13.70 -9.16 6.79
C GLY A 83 -13.16 -9.39 8.19
N GLY A 84 -11.85 -9.33 8.38
CA GLY A 84 -11.21 -9.48 9.67
C GLY A 84 -11.24 -8.21 10.53
N PRO A 85 -10.80 -8.31 11.78
CA PRO A 85 -10.67 -7.14 12.64
C PRO A 85 -9.69 -6.14 12.05
N PRO A 86 -9.88 -4.83 12.27
CA PRO A 86 -8.95 -3.82 11.81
C PRO A 86 -7.56 -4.07 12.40
N PRO A 87 -6.49 -3.85 11.63
CA PRO A 87 -5.13 -4.04 12.11
C PRO A 87 -4.82 -3.03 13.23
N LEU A 88 -4.20 -3.50 14.30
CA LEU A 88 -3.69 -2.64 15.36
C LEU A 88 -2.30 -2.14 14.97
N GLU A 89 -2.19 -0.85 14.70
CA GLU A 89 -0.92 -0.23 14.30
C GLU A 89 -0.59 0.97 15.20
N ARG A 90 0.70 1.30 15.26
CA ARG A 90 1.16 2.49 15.99
C ARG A 90 1.01 3.76 15.16
N PRO A 91 0.77 4.93 15.77
CA PRO A 91 0.75 6.21 15.06
C PRO A 91 1.99 6.46 14.18
N SER A 92 3.18 6.09 14.67
CA SER A 92 4.44 6.22 13.91
C SER A 92 4.45 5.48 12.57
N ARG A 93 3.71 4.38 12.45
CA ARG A 93 3.58 3.66 11.18
C ARG A 93 2.74 4.40 10.15
N HIS A 94 1.69 5.07 10.62
CA HIS A 94 0.83 5.85 9.73
C HIS A 94 1.53 7.12 9.23
N TRP A 95 2.53 7.61 9.96
CA TRP A 95 3.30 8.78 9.54
C TRP A 95 3.94 8.61 8.15
N SER A 96 4.54 7.46 7.86
CA SER A 96 5.12 7.21 6.55
C SER A 96 4.08 7.22 5.43
N ARG A 97 2.87 6.70 5.70
CA ARG A 97 1.74 6.72 4.74
C ARG A 97 1.23 8.14 4.54
N LEU A 98 1.01 8.90 5.62
CA LEU A 98 0.55 10.29 5.55
C LEU A 98 1.54 11.15 4.76
N ARG A 99 2.84 10.98 5.01
CA ARG A 99 3.88 11.68 4.25
C ARG A 99 3.79 11.36 2.75
N GLY A 100 3.65 10.09 2.38
CA GLY A 100 3.41 9.68 1.00
C GLY A 100 2.19 10.38 0.41
N SER A 101 1.05 10.36 1.10
CA SER A 101 -0.18 11.00 0.64
C SER A 101 -0.03 12.53 0.46
N ILE A 102 0.77 13.20 1.28
CA ILE A 102 1.05 14.63 1.12
C ILE A 102 1.83 14.90 -0.19
N PHE A 103 2.85 14.08 -0.49
CA PHE A 103 3.58 14.18 -1.75
C PHE A 103 2.69 13.94 -2.96
N HIS A 104 1.87 12.88 -2.92
CA HIS A 104 0.93 12.56 -4.00
C HIS A 104 -0.07 13.69 -4.24
N ALA A 105 -0.70 14.23 -3.19
CA ALA A 105 -1.64 15.33 -3.31
C ALA A 105 -0.99 16.61 -3.88
N ALA A 106 0.26 16.89 -3.52
CA ALA A 106 0.99 18.01 -4.09
C ALA A 106 1.27 17.82 -5.58
N LEU A 107 1.69 16.63 -5.99
CA LEU A 107 1.95 16.30 -7.39
C LEU A 107 0.66 16.29 -8.22
N GLU A 108 -0.44 15.74 -7.69
CA GLU A 108 -1.76 15.77 -8.31
C GLU A 108 -2.22 17.20 -8.62
N SER A 109 -2.05 18.12 -7.67
CA SER A 109 -2.46 19.53 -7.84
C SER A 109 -1.71 20.27 -8.94
N LEU A 110 -0.58 19.72 -9.38
CA LEU A 110 0.27 20.30 -10.44
C LEU A 110 0.16 19.52 -11.77
N ALA A 111 -0.63 18.45 -11.81
CA ALA A 111 -0.81 17.64 -13.02
C ALA A 111 -1.55 18.43 -14.11
N GLY A 112 -1.14 18.26 -15.37
CA GLY A 112 -1.82 18.84 -16.52
C GLY A 112 -3.17 18.16 -16.80
N ALA A 113 -4.10 18.90 -17.42
CA ALA A 113 -5.45 18.39 -17.71
C ALA A 113 -5.46 17.22 -18.73
N GLU A 114 -4.40 17.07 -19.50
CA GLU A 114 -4.23 15.99 -20.50
C GLU A 114 -3.70 14.69 -19.90
N THR A 115 -3.29 14.69 -18.65
CA THR A 115 -2.74 13.50 -17.97
C THR A 115 -3.76 12.87 -17.05
N VAL A 116 -3.62 11.56 -16.83
CA VAL A 116 -4.36 10.83 -15.82
C VAL A 116 -3.53 10.81 -14.54
N ALA A 117 -3.90 11.63 -13.56
CA ALA A 117 -3.16 11.75 -12.30
C ALA A 117 -4.05 11.34 -11.12
N GLU A 118 -3.50 10.56 -10.20
CA GLU A 118 -4.17 10.10 -8.97
C GLU A 118 -5.55 9.44 -9.24
N ALA A 119 -5.74 8.91 -10.47
CA ALA A 119 -7.01 8.34 -10.89
C ALA A 119 -7.25 6.96 -10.31
N ARG A 120 -8.43 6.78 -9.73
CA ARG A 120 -8.86 5.46 -9.26
C ARG A 120 -9.48 4.67 -10.40
N LEU A 121 -8.87 3.53 -10.66
CA LEU A 121 -9.34 2.56 -11.64
C LEU A 121 -9.86 1.31 -10.95
N VAL A 122 -10.90 0.71 -11.54
CA VAL A 122 -11.48 -0.53 -11.05
C VAL A 122 -11.68 -1.49 -12.22
N ALA A 123 -11.26 -2.74 -12.05
CA ALA A 123 -11.49 -3.79 -13.04
C ALA A 123 -12.18 -5.00 -12.39
N SER A 124 -13.19 -5.56 -13.07
CA SER A 124 -13.87 -6.80 -12.66
C SER A 124 -13.06 -8.03 -13.04
N LEU A 125 -13.03 -9.03 -12.15
CA LEU A 125 -12.49 -10.35 -12.41
C LEU A 125 -13.58 -11.41 -12.71
N GLU A 126 -14.85 -11.02 -12.75
CA GLU A 126 -15.95 -11.92 -13.10
C GLU A 126 -15.76 -12.64 -14.44
N PRO A 127 -15.19 -12.01 -15.51
CA PRO A 127 -14.88 -12.71 -16.76
C PRO A 127 -13.92 -13.89 -16.60
N PHE A 128 -13.16 -13.93 -15.50
CA PHE A 128 -12.24 -15.01 -15.15
C PHE A 128 -12.81 -15.97 -14.09
N GLY A 129 -14.10 -15.85 -13.77
CA GLY A 129 -14.79 -16.68 -12.78
C GLY A 129 -14.45 -16.35 -11.34
N VAL A 130 -13.93 -15.15 -11.03
CA VAL A 130 -13.61 -14.70 -9.67
C VAL A 130 -14.52 -13.55 -9.27
N GLN A 131 -15.26 -13.72 -8.18
CA GLN A 131 -16.20 -12.70 -7.65
C GLN A 131 -15.44 -11.59 -6.92
N ALA A 132 -14.61 -10.88 -7.67
CA ALA A 132 -13.78 -9.80 -7.14
C ALA A 132 -13.59 -8.66 -8.15
N TRP A 133 -13.42 -7.46 -7.62
CA TRP A 133 -12.94 -6.29 -8.34
C TRP A 133 -11.55 -5.91 -7.83
N ILE A 134 -10.69 -5.48 -8.74
CA ILE A 134 -9.37 -4.94 -8.41
C ILE A 134 -9.45 -3.42 -8.51
N ALA A 135 -9.11 -2.72 -7.42
CA ALA A 135 -9.01 -1.27 -7.40
C ALA A 135 -7.56 -0.81 -7.21
N GLY A 136 -7.16 0.18 -7.97
CA GLY A 136 -5.87 0.83 -7.86
C GLY A 136 -5.99 2.34 -8.10
N LYS A 137 -5.10 3.11 -7.51
CA LYS A 137 -4.97 4.54 -7.76
C LYS A 137 -3.66 4.75 -8.51
N VAL A 138 -3.75 5.11 -9.80
CA VAL A 138 -2.59 5.36 -10.66
C VAL A 138 -2.06 6.75 -10.36
N ASP A 139 -0.79 6.84 -9.99
CA ASP A 139 -0.19 8.12 -9.59
C ASP A 139 -0.12 9.09 -10.78
N HIS A 140 0.37 8.61 -11.93
CA HIS A 140 0.44 9.42 -13.14
C HIS A 140 0.51 8.54 -14.40
N TYR A 141 -0.29 8.87 -15.41
CA TYR A 141 -0.22 8.28 -16.74
C TYR A 141 -0.39 9.38 -17.79
N ASP A 142 0.54 9.46 -18.72
CA ASP A 142 0.48 10.35 -19.88
C ASP A 142 0.07 9.53 -21.13
N PRO A 143 -1.16 9.69 -21.63
CA PRO A 143 -1.63 8.93 -22.78
C PRO A 143 -0.96 9.37 -24.11
N VAL A 144 -0.36 10.57 -24.15
CA VAL A 144 0.34 11.07 -25.36
C VAL A 144 1.67 10.36 -25.55
N THR A 145 2.45 10.23 -24.48
CA THR A 145 3.74 9.52 -24.51
C THR A 145 3.62 8.03 -24.22
N GLY A 146 2.48 7.60 -23.69
CA GLY A 146 2.27 6.23 -23.22
C GLY A 146 3.12 5.88 -22.00
N GLN A 147 3.55 6.88 -21.19
CA GLN A 147 4.35 6.66 -20.01
C GLN A 147 3.49 6.60 -18.75
N ILE A 148 3.65 5.51 -17.98
CA ILE A 148 3.13 5.41 -16.61
C ILE A 148 4.25 5.69 -15.61
N SER A 149 3.96 6.49 -14.57
CA SER A 149 4.88 6.77 -13.49
C SER A 149 4.24 6.48 -12.13
N ASP A 150 5.04 5.98 -11.19
CA ASP A 150 4.60 5.69 -9.83
C ASP A 150 5.61 6.28 -8.83
N TYR A 151 5.09 7.04 -7.85
CA TYR A 151 5.87 7.84 -6.91
C TYR A 151 6.07 7.11 -5.59
N LYS A 152 7.30 6.99 -5.13
CA LYS A 152 7.67 6.27 -3.91
C LYS A 152 8.40 7.17 -2.93
N SER A 153 7.73 7.53 -1.83
CA SER A 153 8.38 8.26 -0.75
C SER A 153 9.28 7.32 0.06
N MET A 154 10.52 7.71 0.29
CA MET A 154 11.50 6.98 1.09
C MET A 154 11.90 7.78 2.33
N ASN A 155 12.42 7.12 3.35
CA ASN A 155 12.88 7.79 4.57
C ASN A 155 14.15 8.60 4.31
N SER A 156 15.12 8.01 3.63
CA SER A 156 16.35 8.67 3.19
C SER A 156 17.04 7.80 2.14
N PHE A 157 17.62 8.42 1.14
CA PHE A 157 18.53 7.75 0.23
C PHE A 157 19.93 7.60 0.84
N GLY A 158 20.38 8.58 1.62
CA GLY A 158 21.72 8.63 2.19
C GLY A 158 22.81 8.40 1.14
N LYS A 159 24.02 8.04 1.58
CA LYS A 159 25.15 7.64 0.71
C LYS A 159 24.96 6.26 0.06
N LYS A 160 23.80 5.61 0.24
CA LYS A 160 23.57 4.19 -0.11
C LYS A 160 22.70 3.99 -1.34
N LEU A 161 22.48 5.02 -2.17
CA LEU A 161 21.61 4.89 -3.35
C LEU A 161 21.97 3.67 -4.21
N ALA A 162 23.27 3.46 -4.46
CA ALA A 162 23.76 2.32 -5.23
C ALA A 162 23.48 0.95 -4.56
N ASN A 163 23.26 0.92 -3.23
CA ASN A 163 23.08 -0.31 -2.46
C ASN A 163 21.59 -0.61 -2.17
N LEU A 164 20.66 0.25 -2.62
CA LEU A 164 19.23 0.08 -2.31
C LEU A 164 18.54 -0.97 -3.18
N GLY A 165 19.24 -1.56 -4.17
CA GLY A 165 18.63 -2.54 -5.08
C GLY A 165 17.40 -2.00 -5.80
N LEU A 166 17.47 -0.77 -6.29
CA LEU A 166 16.38 -0.12 -7.04
C LEU A 166 16.49 -0.47 -8.54
N PRO A 167 15.33 -0.61 -9.23
CA PRO A 167 13.97 -0.57 -8.68
C PRO A 167 13.63 -1.84 -7.88
N LYS A 168 12.85 -1.67 -6.80
CA LYS A 168 12.37 -2.83 -6.02
C LYS A 168 11.37 -3.65 -6.83
N GLN A 169 11.50 -4.97 -6.82
CA GLN A 169 10.68 -5.87 -7.64
C GLN A 169 9.16 -5.72 -7.39
N HIS A 170 8.74 -5.54 -6.14
CA HIS A 170 7.33 -5.34 -5.83
C HIS A 170 6.78 -3.99 -6.32
N HIS A 171 7.61 -2.94 -6.47
CA HIS A 171 7.20 -1.69 -7.12
C HIS A 171 7.09 -1.87 -8.64
N VAL A 172 7.99 -2.65 -9.25
CA VAL A 172 7.89 -3.02 -10.67
C VAL A 172 6.59 -3.79 -10.92
N ALA A 173 6.30 -4.80 -10.11
CA ALA A 173 5.06 -5.57 -10.21
C ALA A 173 3.82 -4.68 -10.00
N GLN A 174 3.88 -3.70 -9.09
CA GLN A 174 2.80 -2.72 -8.90
C GLN A 174 2.54 -1.91 -10.17
N LEU A 175 3.60 -1.42 -10.80
CA LEU A 175 3.51 -0.64 -12.03
C LEU A 175 2.90 -1.47 -13.17
N TRP A 176 3.25 -2.75 -13.29
CA TRP A 176 2.68 -3.68 -14.28
C TRP A 176 1.18 -3.91 -14.05
N ILE A 177 0.76 -4.07 -12.79
CA ILE A 177 -0.66 -4.22 -12.44
C ILE A 177 -1.43 -2.93 -12.75
N TYR A 178 -0.85 -1.76 -12.54
CA TYR A 178 -1.46 -0.49 -12.95
C TYR A 178 -1.58 -0.38 -14.46
N GLY A 179 -0.58 -0.84 -15.24
CA GLY A 179 -0.69 -0.93 -16.70
C GLY A 179 -1.86 -1.83 -17.14
N TRP A 180 -2.02 -2.97 -16.48
CA TRP A 180 -3.16 -3.87 -16.70
C TRP A 180 -4.51 -3.16 -16.37
N LEU A 181 -4.61 -2.44 -15.24
CA LEU A 181 -5.81 -1.70 -14.86
C LEU A 181 -6.16 -0.60 -15.88
N LEU A 182 -5.18 0.14 -16.38
CA LEU A 182 -5.37 1.14 -17.43
C LEU A 182 -5.98 0.48 -18.67
N GLY A 183 -5.42 -0.63 -19.15
CA GLY A 183 -5.95 -1.38 -20.28
C GLY A 183 -7.39 -1.86 -20.06
N LYS A 184 -7.71 -2.38 -18.86
CA LYS A 184 -9.09 -2.81 -18.52
C LYS A 184 -10.06 -1.63 -18.37
N SER A 185 -9.56 -0.43 -18.14
CA SER A 185 -10.35 0.81 -18.02
C SER A 185 -10.48 1.59 -19.34
N GLY A 186 -10.02 1.00 -20.47
CA GLY A 186 -10.16 1.60 -21.80
C GLY A 186 -9.05 2.57 -22.21
N TYR A 187 -8.00 2.70 -21.39
CA TYR A 187 -6.81 3.45 -21.79
C TYR A 187 -5.85 2.56 -22.60
N PRO A 188 -5.03 3.16 -23.49
CA PRO A 188 -3.92 2.43 -24.10
C PRO A 188 -3.01 1.82 -23.04
N TYR A 189 -2.51 0.60 -23.32
CA TYR A 189 -1.53 -0.02 -22.44
C TYR A 189 -0.23 0.79 -22.45
N PRO A 190 0.38 1.11 -21.29
CA PRO A 190 1.58 1.92 -21.23
C PRO A 190 2.75 1.31 -22.02
N ALA A 191 3.40 2.12 -22.84
CA ALA A 191 4.59 1.73 -23.60
C ALA A 191 5.85 1.72 -22.73
N THR A 192 5.91 2.63 -21.77
CA THR A 192 7.07 2.79 -20.87
C THR A 192 6.62 2.99 -19.43
N GLY A 193 7.44 2.56 -18.50
CA GLY A 193 7.22 2.71 -17.07
C GLY A 193 8.35 3.47 -16.39
N ARG A 194 8.02 4.22 -15.33
CA ARG A 194 9.01 4.92 -14.51
C ARG A 194 8.65 4.87 -13.04
N LEU A 195 9.59 4.45 -12.21
CA LEU A 195 9.51 4.51 -10.76
C LEU A 195 10.32 5.70 -10.26
N ILE A 196 9.66 6.61 -9.55
CA ILE A 196 10.27 7.84 -9.04
C ILE A 196 10.33 7.76 -7.52
N TYR A 197 11.53 7.55 -7.01
CA TYR A 197 11.82 7.50 -5.59
C TYR A 197 12.19 8.89 -5.08
N MET A 198 11.59 9.31 -3.97
CA MET A 198 11.76 10.64 -3.40
C MET A 198 12.01 10.57 -1.90
N ASP A 199 12.95 11.35 -1.40
CA ASP A 199 13.06 11.72 0.00
C ASP A 199 13.02 13.25 0.14
N MET A 200 13.32 13.79 1.32
CA MET A 200 13.27 15.24 1.56
C MET A 200 14.33 16.05 0.81
N GLY A 201 15.33 15.42 0.25
CA GLY A 201 16.47 16.10 -0.40
C GLY A 201 16.83 15.61 -1.78
N THR A 202 16.27 14.48 -2.22
CA THR A 202 16.72 13.81 -3.44
C THR A 202 15.57 13.15 -4.18
N VAL A 203 15.63 13.19 -5.51
CA VAL A 203 14.75 12.44 -6.41
C VAL A 203 15.61 11.52 -7.27
N TYR A 204 15.18 10.26 -7.39
CA TYR A 204 15.85 9.26 -8.21
C TYR A 204 14.83 8.51 -9.06
N ALA A 205 15.02 8.48 -10.37
CA ALA A 205 14.12 7.81 -11.30
C ALA A 205 14.76 6.54 -11.87
N CYS A 206 13.95 5.49 -11.96
CA CYS A 206 14.30 4.24 -12.63
C CYS A 206 13.32 3.99 -13.77
N ASP A 207 13.81 3.78 -14.97
CA ASP A 207 12.98 3.30 -16.06
C ASP A 207 12.68 1.81 -15.89
N VAL A 208 11.45 1.43 -16.19
CA VAL A 208 10.92 0.08 -16.07
C VAL A 208 10.38 -0.35 -17.42
N ALA A 209 10.86 -1.48 -17.92
CA ALA A 209 10.26 -2.09 -19.11
C ALA A 209 8.83 -2.56 -18.78
N MET A 210 7.87 -2.14 -19.61
CA MET A 210 6.50 -2.63 -19.49
C MET A 210 6.39 -4.01 -20.13
N PRO A 211 5.51 -4.88 -19.61
CA PRO A 211 5.28 -6.21 -20.14
C PRO A 211 4.92 -6.21 -21.62
N ASP A 212 5.55 -7.08 -22.39
CA ASP A 212 5.07 -7.47 -23.70
C ASP A 212 3.76 -8.29 -23.60
N PRO A 213 3.08 -8.59 -24.71
CA PRO A 213 1.78 -9.30 -24.67
C PRO A 213 1.82 -10.64 -23.92
N GLU A 214 2.92 -11.39 -24.02
CA GLU A 214 3.04 -12.68 -23.34
C GLU A 214 3.16 -12.48 -21.81
N LEU A 215 4.01 -11.56 -21.39
CA LEU A 215 4.18 -11.23 -19.98
C LEU A 215 2.92 -10.54 -19.42
N GLN A 216 2.17 -9.75 -20.23
CA GLN A 216 0.87 -9.20 -19.83
C GLN A 216 -0.11 -10.30 -19.47
N ALA A 217 -0.19 -11.37 -20.28
CA ALA A 217 -1.04 -12.51 -19.98
C ALA A 217 -0.61 -13.22 -18.68
N GLN A 218 0.69 -13.33 -18.43
CA GLN A 218 1.19 -13.89 -17.16
C GLN A 218 0.85 -12.99 -15.97
N VAL A 219 0.97 -11.66 -16.10
CA VAL A 219 0.56 -10.71 -15.06
C VAL A 219 -0.94 -10.86 -14.76
N GLU A 220 -1.79 -10.91 -15.79
CA GLU A 220 -3.22 -11.13 -15.63
C GLU A 220 -3.53 -12.47 -14.92
N ALA A 221 -2.89 -13.56 -15.35
CA ALA A 221 -3.07 -14.86 -14.69
C ALA A 221 -2.69 -14.82 -13.19
N ARG A 222 -1.59 -14.12 -12.85
CA ARG A 222 -1.17 -13.94 -11.44
C ARG A 222 -2.15 -13.09 -10.64
N ILE A 223 -2.71 -12.04 -11.22
CA ILE A 223 -3.77 -11.23 -10.58
C ILE A 223 -4.98 -12.12 -10.25
N VAL A 224 -5.44 -12.89 -11.22
CA VAL A 224 -6.59 -13.80 -11.08
C VAL A 224 -6.33 -14.88 -10.03
N GLU A 225 -5.18 -15.55 -10.10
CA GLU A 225 -4.76 -16.57 -9.12
C GLU A 225 -4.74 -16.00 -7.71
N LYS A 226 -4.05 -14.87 -7.51
CA LYS A 226 -3.93 -14.25 -6.19
C LYS A 226 -5.28 -13.80 -5.65
N ALA A 227 -6.13 -13.22 -6.50
CA ALA A 227 -7.48 -12.82 -6.12
C ALA A 227 -8.31 -14.03 -5.69
N ARG A 228 -8.26 -15.14 -6.43
CA ARG A 228 -8.94 -16.39 -6.11
C ARG A 228 -8.48 -16.93 -4.74
N MET A 229 -7.18 -17.02 -4.50
CA MET A 229 -6.63 -17.45 -3.22
C MET A 229 -7.15 -16.61 -2.04
N ILE A 230 -7.39 -15.30 -2.26
CA ILE A 230 -7.87 -14.39 -1.21
C ILE A 230 -9.37 -14.55 -0.99
N THR A 231 -10.16 -14.67 -2.06
CA THR A 231 -11.64 -14.56 -1.99
C THR A 231 -12.34 -15.89 -1.82
N GLU A 232 -11.74 -17.00 -2.27
CA GLU A 232 -12.32 -18.35 -2.20
C GLU A 232 -11.77 -19.16 -1.01
N ALA A 233 -10.92 -18.53 -0.17
CA ALA A 233 -10.44 -19.18 1.04
C ALA A 233 -11.58 -19.46 2.03
N ASP A 234 -11.50 -20.61 2.70
CA ASP A 234 -12.42 -20.99 3.76
C ASP A 234 -12.27 -20.10 5.02
N ALA A 235 -13.01 -20.44 6.09
CA ALA A 235 -12.98 -19.71 7.36
C ALA A 235 -11.59 -19.72 8.04
N ALA A 236 -10.73 -20.70 7.74
CA ALA A 236 -9.36 -20.77 8.26
C ALA A 236 -8.43 -19.76 7.54
N GLY A 237 -8.88 -19.29 6.38
CA GLY A 237 -8.15 -18.37 5.52
C GLY A 237 -6.98 -19.02 4.76
N PRO A 238 -6.43 -18.33 3.76
CA PRO A 238 -5.34 -18.85 2.95
C PRO A 238 -4.05 -18.95 3.75
N ALA A 239 -3.11 -19.76 3.28
CA ALA A 239 -1.75 -19.77 3.81
C ALA A 239 -1.11 -18.37 3.70
N GLY A 240 -0.28 -18.04 4.65
CA GLY A 240 0.52 -16.81 4.59
C GLY A 240 1.68 -17.02 3.62
N ASP A 241 1.85 -16.07 2.72
CA ASP A 241 2.91 -16.05 1.70
C ASP A 241 3.69 -14.70 1.74
N PRO A 242 4.23 -14.29 2.91
CA PRO A 242 4.98 -13.05 2.97
C PRO A 242 6.19 -13.16 2.05
N LEU A 243 6.38 -12.13 1.21
CA LEU A 243 7.54 -12.07 0.30
C LEU A 243 8.87 -12.13 1.07
N GLU A 244 8.88 -11.60 2.29
CA GLU A 244 10.04 -11.57 3.17
C GLU A 244 9.61 -11.72 4.63
N ALA A 245 10.39 -12.45 5.43
CA ALA A 245 10.09 -12.71 6.85
C ALA A 245 9.91 -11.42 7.67
N TRP A 246 10.61 -10.33 7.32
CA TRP A 246 10.46 -9.04 7.98
C TRP A 246 9.06 -8.43 7.83
N ALA A 247 8.33 -8.76 6.76
CA ALA A 247 6.97 -8.24 6.53
C ALA A 247 6.02 -8.61 7.68
N CYS A 248 6.22 -9.79 8.29
CA CYS A 248 5.44 -10.21 9.45
C CYS A 248 5.66 -9.33 10.69
N ARG A 249 6.86 -8.74 10.86
CA ARG A 249 7.14 -7.82 11.98
C ARG A 249 6.31 -6.54 11.89
N TYR A 250 5.91 -6.20 10.69
CA TYR A 250 5.15 -5.00 10.39
C TYR A 250 3.68 -5.29 10.06
N CYS A 251 3.24 -6.52 10.15
CA CYS A 251 1.85 -6.90 9.90
C CYS A 251 0.98 -6.58 11.12
N GLY A 252 -0.09 -5.81 10.93
CA GLY A 252 -1.03 -5.49 12.01
C GLY A 252 -1.87 -6.67 12.49
N HIS A 253 -1.78 -7.82 11.81
CA HIS A 253 -2.45 -9.08 12.16
C HIS A 253 -1.46 -10.14 12.67
N ALA A 254 -0.20 -9.78 12.92
CA ALA A 254 0.85 -10.75 13.25
C ALA A 254 0.57 -11.56 14.52
N ASP A 255 -0.04 -10.94 15.53
CA ASP A 255 -0.25 -11.57 16.83
C ASP A 255 -1.31 -12.68 16.80
N GLY A 256 -2.25 -12.64 15.85
CA GLY A 256 -3.26 -13.68 15.64
C GLY A 256 -2.98 -14.59 14.43
N CYS A 257 -1.82 -14.47 13.79
CA CYS A 257 -1.52 -15.17 12.54
C CYS A 257 -0.81 -16.50 12.80
N ALA A 258 -1.47 -17.62 12.47
CA ALA A 258 -0.88 -18.96 12.57
C ALA A 258 0.33 -19.19 11.63
N PHE A 259 0.49 -18.34 10.58
CA PHE A 259 1.57 -18.42 9.59
C PHE A 259 2.64 -17.34 9.81
N ARG A 260 2.67 -16.74 11.00
CA ARG A 260 3.71 -15.77 11.33
C ARG A 260 5.08 -16.42 11.21
N LEU A 261 5.91 -15.92 10.31
CA LEU A 261 7.31 -16.33 10.24
C LEU A 261 8.03 -15.74 11.47
N ASN A 262 8.45 -16.62 12.38
CA ASN A 262 9.28 -16.25 13.52
C ASN A 262 10.66 -15.88 12.97
N GLY A 263 10.93 -14.57 12.93
CA GLY A 263 12.14 -14.02 12.32
C GLY A 263 13.39 -14.27 13.14
N ASN A 264 13.90 -15.50 13.14
CA ASN A 264 15.31 -15.81 13.39
C ASN A 264 16.13 -15.93 12.09
N ALA A 265 15.57 -15.53 10.96
CA ALA A 265 16.28 -15.48 9.68
C ALA A 265 16.82 -14.07 9.46
N THR A 266 18.14 -13.94 9.61
CA THR A 266 19.06 -12.95 9.04
C THR A 266 18.51 -11.52 8.85
N THR A 267 18.96 -10.64 9.73
CA THR A 267 19.23 -9.21 9.57
C THR A 267 18.65 -8.57 8.31
N ALA A 268 17.40 -8.10 8.37
CA ALA A 268 17.07 -6.89 7.62
C ALA A 268 18.07 -5.80 8.02
N PRO A 269 18.55 -4.96 7.10
CA PRO A 269 19.36 -3.83 7.48
C PRO A 269 18.61 -3.05 8.55
N ASP A 270 19.24 -2.88 9.69
CA ASP A 270 18.73 -2.13 10.84
C ASP A 270 18.72 -0.65 10.43
N ASP A 271 17.58 -0.19 9.94
CA ASP A 271 17.36 1.22 9.59
C ASP A 271 17.44 2.15 10.80
N SER A 272 17.64 1.60 12.02
CA SER A 272 17.73 2.36 13.27
C SER A 272 19.17 2.77 13.67
N LYS A 273 20.20 2.35 12.93
CA LYS A 273 21.61 2.62 13.29
C LYS A 273 22.31 3.69 12.45
N THR A 274 21.62 4.72 12.01
CA THR A 274 22.25 5.83 11.28
C THR A 274 21.97 7.21 11.88
N ASP A 275 21.74 7.29 13.18
CA ASP A 275 21.75 8.60 13.87
C ASP A 275 22.84 8.63 14.93
N ALA A 276 24.11 8.56 14.52
CA ALA A 276 25.28 9.01 15.29
C ALA A 276 26.51 9.11 14.39
N ALA A 277 26.70 10.25 13.75
CA ALA A 277 27.96 10.98 13.50
C ALA A 277 27.71 12.10 12.48
#